data_8cd9b5cb94266aca4b562577199ad4b2
#
_entry.id   8cd9b5cb94266aca4b562577199ad4b2
#
_cell.length_a   1.000
_cell.length_b   1.000
_cell.length_c   1.000
_cell.angle_alpha   90.00
_cell.angle_beta   90.00
_cell.angle_gamma   90.00
#
_symmetry.space_group_name_H-M   'P 1'
#
loop_
_entity.id
_entity.type
_entity.pdbx_description
1 polymer ?
#
loop_
_entity_poly.entity_id
_entity_poly.type
_entity_poly.pdbx_seq_one_letter_code
_entity_poly.pdbx_strand_id
1 'polypeptide(L)'
;ALSDLESGIGGEVTSSGMAAVTLIANTLRLNSKVILPHDCYGGTIRLFTSLKEKGVLDVYFTDQSDLIALEKTFEEINPDLVWIETPSNPLLQVVDIEQIAQKAKLHHSLVVVDNTFLSPVLQNPLLLGADIVMHSSTKYINGHSDIVGGAVITNNEEILTDLKFWANNLGITGAPFDSYLTLRGLRTLSIRMEKHEKNAAAIVELLSNSDKIKTVYYPGLLNH
;
A
#
# COMPACT_ATOMS: atom_id res chain seq x y z
N ALA A 1 -14.48 -10.92 -3.49
CA ALA A 1 -13.32 -11.66 -4.04
C ALA A 1 -11.99 -11.08 -3.53
N LEU A 2 -11.67 -9.81 -3.87
CA LEU A 2 -10.39 -9.24 -3.40
C LEU A 2 -10.40 -9.06 -1.87
N SER A 3 -11.53 -8.62 -1.29
CA SER A 3 -11.68 -8.54 0.17
C SER A 3 -11.48 -9.88 0.86
N ASP A 4 -11.98 -10.98 0.29
CA ASP A 4 -11.79 -12.32 0.85
C ASP A 4 -10.31 -12.74 0.85
N LEU A 5 -9.58 -12.38 -0.20
CA LEU A 5 -8.14 -12.67 -0.32
C LEU A 5 -7.30 -11.86 0.69
N GLU A 6 -7.71 -10.64 1.01
CA GLU A 6 -7.07 -9.77 2.01
C GLU A 6 -7.60 -9.97 3.44
N SER A 7 -8.52 -10.93 3.66
CA SER A 7 -9.15 -11.16 4.96
C SER A 7 -9.99 -9.97 5.45
N GLY A 8 -10.51 -9.15 4.52
CA GLY A 8 -11.37 -8.01 4.82
C GLY A 8 -12.86 -8.34 4.73
N ILE A 9 -13.68 -7.50 5.35
CA ILE A 9 -15.16 -7.61 5.29
C ILE A 9 -15.76 -6.95 4.07
N GLY A 10 -15.03 -6.00 3.43
CA GLY A 10 -15.49 -5.27 2.27
C GLY A 10 -14.43 -4.33 1.72
N GLY A 11 -14.80 -3.61 0.66
CA GLY A 11 -13.92 -2.61 0.05
C GLY A 11 -14.54 -1.96 -1.16
N GLU A 12 -13.84 -0.96 -1.70
CA GLU A 12 -14.23 -0.21 -2.88
C GLU A 12 -13.23 -0.43 -4.02
N VAL A 13 -13.74 -0.59 -5.23
CA VAL A 13 -12.91 -0.58 -6.45
C VAL A 13 -12.89 0.83 -7.04
N THR A 14 -11.72 1.24 -7.51
CA THR A 14 -11.47 2.60 -8.00
C THR A 14 -10.89 2.58 -9.41
N SER A 15 -10.98 3.70 -10.11
CA SER A 15 -10.51 3.85 -11.49
C SER A 15 -8.98 3.77 -11.64
N SER A 16 -8.22 3.85 -10.54
CA SER A 16 -6.75 3.72 -10.53
C SER A 16 -6.25 3.53 -9.11
N GLY A 17 -5.00 3.10 -8.94
CA GLY A 17 -4.33 3.08 -7.62
C GLY A 17 -4.29 4.48 -7.00
N MET A 18 -4.04 5.54 -7.79
CA MET A 18 -4.07 6.92 -7.27
C MET A 18 -5.47 7.38 -6.85
N ALA A 19 -6.52 6.89 -7.49
CA ALA A 19 -7.89 7.12 -7.03
C ALA A 19 -8.15 6.43 -5.68
N ALA A 20 -7.56 5.25 -5.44
CA ALA A 20 -7.61 4.59 -4.13
C ALA A 20 -6.87 5.39 -3.06
N VAL A 21 -5.66 5.90 -3.35
CA VAL A 21 -4.92 6.80 -2.44
C VAL A 21 -5.72 8.06 -2.14
N THR A 22 -6.34 8.67 -3.17
CA THR A 22 -7.18 9.87 -3.03
C THR A 22 -8.42 9.58 -2.17
N LEU A 23 -9.05 8.43 -2.37
CA LEU A 23 -10.20 8.01 -1.57
C LEU A 23 -9.84 7.95 -0.09
N ILE A 24 -8.74 7.28 0.27
CA ILE A 24 -8.25 7.20 1.64
C ILE A 24 -7.93 8.58 2.22
N ALA A 25 -7.24 9.44 1.45
CA ALA A 25 -6.91 10.79 1.90
C ALA A 25 -8.17 11.63 2.21
N ASN A 26 -9.29 11.40 1.52
CA ASN A 26 -10.54 12.12 1.75
C ASN A 26 -11.36 11.60 2.94
N THR A 27 -11.04 10.45 3.52
CA THR A 27 -11.63 10.03 4.81
C THR A 27 -11.04 10.80 5.99
N LEU A 28 -9.88 11.45 5.80
CA LEU A 28 -9.20 12.20 6.85
C LEU A 28 -9.85 13.58 7.05
N ARG A 29 -9.79 14.07 8.28
CA ARG A 29 -10.23 15.42 8.63
C ARG A 29 -9.20 16.46 8.18
N LEU A 30 -9.64 17.69 8.07
CA LEU A 30 -8.74 18.83 7.84
C LEU A 30 -7.68 18.89 8.96
N ASN A 31 -6.44 19.15 8.58
CA ASN A 31 -5.26 19.18 9.46
C ASN A 31 -4.92 17.84 10.13
N SER A 32 -5.47 16.72 9.65
CA SER A 32 -5.00 15.40 10.11
C SER A 32 -3.51 15.24 9.84
N LYS A 33 -2.83 14.64 10.81
CA LYS A 33 -1.39 14.39 10.77
C LYS A 33 -1.12 13.02 10.19
N VAL A 34 -0.34 12.98 9.13
CA VAL A 34 -0.06 11.75 8.37
C VAL A 34 1.43 11.46 8.34
N ILE A 35 1.84 10.27 8.75
CA ILE A 35 3.19 9.76 8.53
C ILE A 35 3.23 8.98 7.22
N LEU A 36 4.17 9.35 6.34
CA LEU A 36 4.50 8.59 5.13
C LEU A 36 5.94 8.08 5.19
N PRO A 37 6.25 6.92 4.56
CA PRO A 37 7.64 6.54 4.38
C PRO A 37 8.33 7.52 3.41
N HIS A 38 9.62 7.76 3.63
CA HIS A 38 10.41 8.61 2.73
C HIS A 38 10.67 7.93 1.38
N ASP A 39 10.60 6.61 1.34
CA ASP A 39 10.70 5.77 0.15
C ASP A 39 9.37 5.05 -0.08
N CYS A 40 8.55 5.55 -0.98
CA CYS A 40 7.31 4.93 -1.46
C CYS A 40 6.97 5.45 -2.85
N TYR A 41 5.89 4.92 -3.43
CA TYR A 41 5.46 5.30 -4.77
C TYR A 41 5.35 6.82 -4.94
N GLY A 42 6.06 7.35 -5.94
CA GLY A 42 6.15 8.79 -6.17
C GLY A 42 4.81 9.50 -6.41
N GLY A 43 3.77 8.79 -6.84
CA GLY A 43 2.41 9.33 -6.95
C GLY A 43 1.82 9.66 -5.57
N THR A 44 2.00 8.77 -4.60
CA THR A 44 1.58 8.94 -3.22
C THR A 44 2.30 10.14 -2.59
N ILE A 45 3.63 10.19 -2.73
CA ILE A 45 4.43 11.34 -2.23
C ILE A 45 3.91 12.66 -2.82
N ARG A 46 3.73 12.74 -4.15
CA ARG A 46 3.27 13.97 -4.81
C ARG A 46 1.89 14.41 -4.33
N LEU A 47 0.94 13.47 -4.18
CA LEU A 47 -0.40 13.80 -3.72
C LEU A 47 -0.38 14.36 -2.30
N PHE A 48 0.25 13.66 -1.36
CA PHE A 48 0.30 14.11 0.03
C PHE A 48 1.11 15.39 0.21
N THR A 49 2.20 15.59 -0.54
CA THR A 49 2.93 16.88 -0.58
C THR A 49 2.02 18.01 -1.05
N SER A 50 1.23 17.79 -2.11
CA SER A 50 0.30 18.81 -2.60
C SER A 50 -0.83 19.11 -1.60
N LEU A 51 -1.31 18.10 -0.87
CA LEU A 51 -2.30 18.31 0.20
C LEU A 51 -1.72 19.09 1.38
N LYS A 52 -0.46 18.86 1.73
CA LYS A 52 0.28 19.64 2.72
C LYS A 52 0.45 21.10 2.29
N GLU A 53 0.90 21.33 1.06
CA GLU A 53 1.08 22.68 0.50
C GLU A 53 -0.22 23.48 0.43
N LYS A 54 -1.35 22.80 0.24
CA LYS A 54 -2.68 23.39 0.27
C LYS A 54 -3.23 23.62 1.69
N GLY A 55 -2.52 23.18 2.72
CA GLY A 55 -2.98 23.27 4.11
C GLY A 55 -4.18 22.34 4.41
N VAL A 56 -4.31 21.23 3.70
CA VAL A 56 -5.37 20.24 3.94
C VAL A 56 -4.95 19.23 4.99
N LEU A 57 -3.71 18.74 4.91
CA LEU A 57 -3.13 17.74 5.82
C LEU A 57 -1.75 18.19 6.31
N ASP A 58 -1.38 17.75 7.50
CA ASP A 58 -0.03 17.86 8.04
C ASP A 58 0.74 16.57 7.75
N VAL A 59 1.72 16.61 6.85
CA VAL A 59 2.41 15.42 6.35
C VAL A 59 3.86 15.38 6.79
N TYR A 60 4.27 14.23 7.33
CA TYR A 60 5.60 13.96 7.86
C TYR A 60 6.20 12.74 7.14
N PHE A 61 7.39 12.91 6.56
CA PHE A 61 8.12 11.82 5.91
C PHE A 61 9.16 11.25 6.87
N THR A 62 9.16 9.91 7.06
CA THR A 62 10.05 9.23 8.00
C THR A 62 10.71 8.01 7.37
N ASP A 63 11.85 7.62 7.92
CA ASP A 63 12.41 6.29 7.69
C ASP A 63 11.70 5.30 8.60
N GLN A 64 10.82 4.49 8.04
CA GLN A 64 10.03 3.50 8.79
C GLN A 64 10.82 2.21 9.08
N SER A 65 12.02 2.06 8.53
CA SER A 65 12.94 0.96 8.88
C SER A 65 13.63 1.20 10.23
N ASP A 66 13.77 2.45 10.66
CA ASP A 66 14.24 2.84 11.99
C ASP A 66 13.05 2.97 12.96
N LEU A 67 12.72 1.86 13.63
CA LEU A 67 11.59 1.83 14.58
C LEU A 67 11.76 2.75 15.79
N ILE A 68 12.99 3.11 16.16
CA ILE A 68 13.26 4.04 17.28
C ILE A 68 12.96 5.46 16.84
N ALA A 69 13.45 5.86 15.66
CA ALA A 69 13.13 7.17 15.08
C ALA A 69 11.63 7.32 14.79
N LEU A 70 11.00 6.25 14.31
CA LEU A 70 9.57 6.23 14.06
C LEU A 70 8.76 6.40 15.35
N GLU A 71 9.12 5.68 16.43
CA GLU A 71 8.46 5.82 17.74
C GLU A 71 8.53 7.26 18.28
N LYS A 72 9.72 7.85 18.23
CA LYS A 72 9.89 9.26 18.59
C LYS A 72 8.98 10.18 17.77
N THR A 73 8.84 9.92 16.48
CA THR A 73 7.93 10.68 15.62
C THR A 73 6.48 10.51 16.05
N PHE A 74 6.04 9.29 16.41
CA PHE A 74 4.70 9.06 16.95
C PHE A 74 4.45 9.87 18.23
N GLU A 75 5.40 9.88 19.16
CA GLU A 75 5.31 10.65 20.43
C GLU A 75 5.24 12.15 20.19
N GLU A 76 6.05 12.68 19.27
CA GLU A 76 6.14 14.13 18.98
C GLU A 76 4.91 14.67 18.29
N ILE A 77 4.34 13.93 17.32
CA ILE A 77 3.28 14.46 16.47
C ILE A 77 1.90 13.87 16.76
N ASN A 78 1.82 12.70 17.39
CA ASN A 78 0.57 11.95 17.60
C ASN A 78 -0.27 11.89 16.31
N PRO A 79 0.14 11.08 15.32
CA PRO A 79 -0.46 11.07 13.98
C PRO A 79 -1.86 10.47 13.98
N ASP A 80 -2.72 10.91 13.05
CA ASP A 80 -4.02 10.30 12.77
C ASP A 80 -3.92 9.09 11.84
N LEU A 81 -2.87 9.06 10.99
CA LEU A 81 -2.64 7.98 10.03
C LEU A 81 -1.16 7.73 9.81
N VAL A 82 -0.78 6.47 9.76
CA VAL A 82 0.50 6.01 9.22
C VAL A 82 0.28 5.22 7.93
N TRP A 83 0.96 5.63 6.87
CA TRP A 83 0.99 4.96 5.58
C TRP A 83 2.23 4.09 5.49
N ILE A 84 2.09 2.84 5.10
CA ILE A 84 3.16 1.87 4.90
C ILE A 84 3.14 1.41 3.45
N GLU A 85 4.31 1.29 2.84
CA GLU A 85 4.50 0.59 1.58
C GLU A 85 5.69 -0.38 1.74
N THR A 86 5.43 -1.68 1.71
CA THR A 86 6.47 -2.69 1.94
C THR A 86 6.22 -3.94 1.10
N PRO A 87 7.23 -4.38 0.30
CA PRO A 87 8.46 -3.66 -0.03
C PRO A 87 8.18 -2.33 -0.75
N SER A 88 9.01 -1.32 -0.53
CA SER A 88 8.83 0.02 -1.10
C SER A 88 9.18 0.11 -2.58
N ASN A 89 8.72 1.15 -3.26
CA ASN A 89 9.12 1.49 -4.62
C ASN A 89 9.87 2.85 -4.64
N PRO A 90 11.16 2.94 -5.03
CA PRO A 90 11.88 1.95 -5.86
C PRO A 90 12.89 1.06 -5.12
N LEU A 91 13.23 1.33 -3.85
CA LEU A 91 14.38 0.71 -3.19
C LEU A 91 14.09 -0.65 -2.57
N LEU A 92 12.83 -1.11 -2.60
CA LEU A 92 12.38 -2.39 -2.05
C LEU A 92 12.65 -2.53 -0.54
N GLN A 93 12.66 -1.44 0.21
CA GLN A 93 12.81 -1.47 1.66
C GLN A 93 11.68 -2.28 2.29
N VAL A 94 12.04 -3.10 3.26
CA VAL A 94 11.10 -3.94 4.00
C VAL A 94 10.96 -3.40 5.42
N VAL A 95 9.72 -3.23 5.87
CA VAL A 95 9.40 -2.83 7.23
C VAL A 95 8.44 -3.83 7.87
N ASP A 96 8.45 -3.89 9.19
CA ASP A 96 7.59 -4.78 9.97
C ASP A 96 6.23 -4.12 10.21
N ILE A 97 5.22 -4.55 9.44
CA ILE A 97 3.85 -4.03 9.54
C ILE A 97 3.29 -4.22 10.95
N GLU A 98 3.51 -5.39 11.55
CA GLU A 98 2.94 -5.71 12.86
C GLU A 98 3.50 -4.79 13.96
N GLN A 99 4.81 -4.56 13.98
CA GLN A 99 5.44 -3.65 14.94
C GLN A 99 4.96 -2.20 14.75
N ILE A 100 4.84 -1.73 13.51
CA ILE A 100 4.33 -0.38 13.21
C ILE A 100 2.85 -0.27 13.62
N ALA A 101 2.04 -1.27 13.32
CA ALA A 101 0.62 -1.29 13.69
C ALA A 101 0.41 -1.30 15.21
N GLN A 102 1.24 -2.05 15.96
CA GLN A 102 1.21 -2.04 17.42
C GLN A 102 1.51 -0.65 17.99
N LYS A 103 2.50 0.05 17.44
CA LYS A 103 2.83 1.44 17.83
C LYS A 103 1.69 2.40 17.46
N ALA A 104 1.20 2.34 16.23
CA ALA A 104 0.09 3.17 15.75
C ALA A 104 -1.15 3.05 16.64
N LYS A 105 -1.46 1.84 17.10
CA LYS A 105 -2.59 1.56 18.00
C LYS A 105 -2.50 2.29 19.34
N LEU A 106 -1.28 2.46 19.90
CA LEU A 106 -1.07 3.21 21.14
C LEU A 106 -1.40 4.71 20.98
N HIS A 107 -1.35 5.22 19.76
CA HIS A 107 -1.63 6.61 19.39
C HIS A 107 -3.00 6.78 18.71
N HIS A 108 -3.82 5.72 18.65
CA HIS A 108 -5.12 5.72 17.94
C HIS A 108 -5.00 6.10 16.46
N SER A 109 -3.84 5.86 15.85
CA SER A 109 -3.58 6.15 14.44
C SER A 109 -4.09 5.03 13.55
N LEU A 110 -4.72 5.38 12.42
CA LEU A 110 -5.07 4.42 11.37
C LEU A 110 -3.80 3.93 10.67
N VAL A 111 -3.76 2.64 10.36
CA VAL A 111 -2.68 2.01 9.60
C VAL A 111 -3.16 1.65 8.21
N VAL A 112 -2.56 2.29 7.20
CA VAL A 112 -2.81 1.99 5.78
C VAL A 112 -1.59 1.29 5.19
N VAL A 113 -1.81 0.19 4.48
CA VAL A 113 -0.74 -0.53 3.78
C VAL A 113 -1.02 -0.57 2.29
N ASP A 114 -0.09 -0.05 1.50
CA ASP A 114 -0.05 -0.31 0.05
C ASP A 114 0.57 -1.70 -0.19
N ASN A 115 -0.27 -2.68 -0.49
CA ASN A 115 0.10 -4.07 -0.73
C ASN A 115 0.22 -4.42 -2.22
N THR A 116 0.45 -3.40 -3.05
CA THR A 116 0.49 -3.58 -4.52
C THR A 116 1.56 -4.56 -4.97
N PHE A 117 2.75 -4.57 -4.35
CA PHE A 117 3.86 -5.42 -4.77
C PHE A 117 3.70 -6.88 -4.37
N LEU A 118 3.36 -7.16 -3.13
CA LEU A 118 3.25 -8.53 -2.65
C LEU A 118 1.91 -9.18 -2.99
N SER A 119 0.88 -8.38 -3.18
CA SER A 119 -0.49 -8.87 -3.37
C SER A 119 -0.99 -9.73 -2.20
N PRO A 120 -2.26 -10.10 -2.12
CA PRO A 120 -2.76 -10.96 -1.05
C PRO A 120 -2.21 -12.41 -1.09
N VAL A 121 -1.40 -12.75 -2.09
CA VAL A 121 -0.75 -14.06 -2.18
C VAL A 121 0.44 -14.18 -1.24
N LEU A 122 1.23 -13.10 -1.11
CA LEU A 122 2.49 -13.12 -0.36
C LEU A 122 2.40 -12.36 0.97
N GLN A 123 1.42 -11.46 1.12
CA GLN A 123 1.27 -10.64 2.32
C GLN A 123 -0.20 -10.31 2.55
N ASN A 124 -0.67 -10.41 3.80
CA ASN A 124 -2.02 -10.07 4.25
C ASN A 124 -1.95 -9.02 5.38
N PRO A 125 -1.86 -7.72 5.05
CA PRO A 125 -1.64 -6.67 6.04
C PRO A 125 -2.74 -6.54 7.10
N LEU A 126 -4.02 -6.83 6.76
CA LEU A 126 -5.11 -6.80 7.75
C LEU A 126 -4.90 -7.80 8.88
N LEU A 127 -4.26 -8.96 8.61
CA LEU A 127 -3.91 -9.94 9.64
C LEU A 127 -2.71 -9.51 10.49
N LEU A 128 -1.93 -8.54 10.01
CA LEU A 128 -0.77 -7.96 10.70
C LEU A 128 -1.13 -6.66 11.44
N GLY A 129 -2.41 -6.31 11.50
CA GLY A 129 -2.91 -5.18 12.28
C GLY A 129 -3.13 -3.89 11.49
N ALA A 130 -3.06 -3.92 10.16
CA ALA A 130 -3.48 -2.80 9.33
C ALA A 130 -5.02 -2.62 9.39
N ASP A 131 -5.48 -1.37 9.29
CA ASP A 131 -6.90 -1.02 9.23
C ASP A 131 -7.42 -0.98 7.80
N ILE A 132 -6.55 -0.57 6.87
CA ILE A 132 -6.85 -0.41 5.46
C ILE A 132 -5.72 -1.01 4.62
N VAL A 133 -6.09 -1.77 3.62
CA VAL A 133 -5.18 -2.22 2.55
C VAL A 133 -5.59 -1.57 1.25
N MET A 134 -4.62 -1.00 0.54
CA MET A 134 -4.85 -0.49 -0.81
C MET A 134 -4.03 -1.26 -1.84
N HIS A 135 -4.54 -1.27 -3.05
CA HIS A 135 -3.87 -1.83 -4.22
C HIS A 135 -3.99 -0.94 -5.44
N SER A 136 -2.93 -0.85 -6.20
CA SER A 136 -3.04 -0.61 -7.64
C SER A 136 -3.33 -1.95 -8.32
N SER A 137 -4.59 -2.24 -8.58
CA SER A 137 -4.98 -3.49 -9.28
C SER A 137 -4.45 -3.55 -10.72
N THR A 138 -3.99 -2.42 -11.26
CA THR A 138 -3.25 -2.28 -12.51
C THR A 138 -2.05 -3.25 -12.63
N LYS A 139 -1.43 -3.61 -11.48
CA LYS A 139 -0.19 -4.39 -11.41
C LYS A 139 -0.47 -5.89 -11.39
N TYR A 140 0.00 -6.60 -10.37
CA TYR A 140 -0.08 -8.06 -10.32
C TYR A 140 -1.50 -8.61 -10.21
N ILE A 141 -2.42 -7.87 -9.56
CA ILE A 141 -3.81 -8.33 -9.39
C ILE A 141 -4.47 -8.56 -10.75
N ASN A 142 -4.45 -7.57 -11.64
CA ASN A 142 -4.91 -7.76 -13.01
C ASN A 142 -3.91 -8.59 -13.83
N GLY A 143 -2.63 -8.19 -13.84
CA GLY A 143 -1.49 -8.96 -14.34
C GLY A 143 -1.36 -9.10 -15.85
N HIS A 144 -2.18 -8.40 -16.65
CA HIS A 144 -2.21 -8.53 -18.11
C HIS A 144 -1.97 -7.21 -18.85
N SER A 145 -1.66 -6.11 -18.15
CA SER A 145 -1.35 -4.79 -18.72
C SER A 145 -2.46 -4.21 -19.61
N ASP A 146 -3.70 -4.56 -19.36
CA ASP A 146 -4.86 -4.21 -20.19
C ASP A 146 -5.92 -3.36 -19.46
N ILE A 147 -5.72 -3.06 -18.16
CA ILE A 147 -6.56 -2.14 -17.39
C ILE A 147 -5.72 -1.20 -16.50
N VAL A 148 -6.35 -0.14 -16.07
CA VAL A 148 -5.93 0.68 -14.94
C VAL A 148 -7.00 0.60 -13.87
N GLY A 149 -6.61 0.30 -12.63
CA GLY A 149 -7.56 0.17 -11.54
C GLY A 149 -6.91 0.24 -10.17
N GLY A 150 -7.74 0.35 -9.15
CA GLY A 150 -7.32 0.31 -7.75
C GLY A 150 -8.39 -0.36 -6.89
N ALA A 151 -8.03 -0.65 -5.66
CA ALA A 151 -8.96 -1.14 -4.66
C ALA A 151 -8.52 -0.70 -3.26
N VAL A 152 -9.49 -0.52 -2.38
CA VAL A 152 -9.29 -0.25 -0.95
C VAL A 152 -10.11 -1.27 -0.18
N ILE A 153 -9.50 -1.97 0.76
CA ILE A 153 -10.10 -3.05 1.53
C ILE A 153 -9.92 -2.77 3.02
N THR A 154 -10.91 -3.12 3.83
CA THR A 154 -10.84 -3.02 5.29
C THR A 154 -11.57 -4.18 5.96
N ASN A 155 -11.24 -4.43 7.22
CA ASN A 155 -11.96 -5.36 8.10
C ASN A 155 -12.81 -4.62 9.17
N ASN A 156 -13.00 -3.31 9.03
CA ASN A 156 -13.74 -2.44 9.95
C ASN A 156 -14.98 -1.85 9.27
N GLU A 157 -16.17 -2.04 9.88
CA GLU A 157 -17.46 -1.57 9.33
C GLU A 157 -17.58 -0.05 9.26
N GLU A 158 -17.03 0.68 10.21
CA GLU A 158 -17.07 2.15 10.22
C GLU A 158 -16.21 2.70 9.09
N ILE A 159 -14.99 2.19 8.95
CA ILE A 159 -14.08 2.57 7.85
C ILE A 159 -14.71 2.21 6.50
N LEU A 160 -15.33 1.04 6.38
CA LEU A 160 -16.01 0.63 5.14
C LEU A 160 -17.15 1.59 4.78
N THR A 161 -17.91 2.04 5.77
CA THR A 161 -19.00 2.99 5.59
C THR A 161 -18.46 4.34 5.09
N ASP A 162 -17.39 4.84 5.68
CA ASP A 162 -16.74 6.09 5.26
C ASP A 162 -16.14 5.98 3.85
N LEU A 163 -15.49 4.87 3.54
CA LEU A 163 -14.95 4.61 2.20
C LEU A 163 -16.06 4.63 1.14
N LYS A 164 -17.20 3.96 1.40
CA LYS A 164 -18.37 3.97 0.52
C LYS A 164 -18.95 5.37 0.33
N PHE A 165 -19.09 6.11 1.43
CA PHE A 165 -19.61 7.48 1.41
C PHE A 165 -18.72 8.38 0.52
N TRP A 166 -17.41 8.37 0.74
CA TRP A 166 -16.50 9.21 -0.02
C TRP A 166 -16.33 8.74 -1.47
N ALA A 167 -16.30 7.43 -1.73
CA ALA A 167 -16.27 6.90 -3.09
C ALA A 167 -17.46 7.41 -3.91
N ASN A 168 -18.66 7.38 -3.33
CA ASN A 168 -19.87 7.88 -3.97
C ASN A 168 -19.83 9.41 -4.21
N ASN A 169 -19.45 10.19 -3.19
CA ASN A 169 -19.42 11.65 -3.27
C ASN A 169 -18.38 12.18 -4.26
N LEU A 170 -17.23 11.52 -4.36
CA LEU A 170 -16.16 11.89 -5.27
C LEU A 170 -16.32 11.29 -6.68
N GLY A 171 -17.29 10.39 -6.87
CA GLY A 171 -17.44 9.65 -8.12
C GLY A 171 -16.25 8.72 -8.39
N ILE A 172 -15.55 8.28 -7.35
CA ILE A 172 -14.43 7.34 -7.45
C ILE A 172 -15.00 5.93 -7.52
N THR A 173 -15.02 5.36 -8.73
CA THR A 173 -15.57 4.02 -8.98
C THR A 173 -14.76 3.28 -10.03
N GLY A 174 -14.74 1.97 -9.95
CA GLY A 174 -14.14 1.10 -10.97
C GLY A 174 -15.11 0.88 -12.14
N ALA A 175 -14.60 0.87 -13.38
CA ALA A 175 -15.39 0.54 -14.54
C ALA A 175 -15.82 -0.94 -14.52
N PRO A 176 -17.04 -1.28 -14.97
CA PRO A 176 -17.53 -2.67 -14.96
C PRO A 176 -16.66 -3.63 -15.78
N PHE A 177 -16.18 -3.21 -16.95
CA PHE A 177 -15.34 -4.04 -17.81
C PHE A 177 -13.97 -4.29 -17.21
N ASP A 178 -13.33 -3.25 -16.64
CA ASP A 178 -12.04 -3.38 -15.95
C ASP A 178 -12.16 -4.26 -14.69
N SER A 179 -13.30 -4.17 -13.99
CA SER A 179 -13.61 -5.04 -12.86
C SER A 179 -13.74 -6.51 -13.27
N TYR A 180 -14.36 -6.78 -14.42
CA TYR A 180 -14.45 -8.11 -15.00
C TYR A 180 -13.06 -8.66 -15.36
N LEU A 181 -12.20 -7.85 -16.02
CA LEU A 181 -10.85 -8.26 -16.35
C LEU A 181 -9.99 -8.49 -15.10
N THR A 182 -10.15 -7.65 -14.07
CA THR A 182 -9.50 -7.83 -12.77
C THR A 182 -9.92 -9.16 -12.11
N LEU A 183 -11.20 -9.49 -12.08
CA LEU A 183 -11.69 -10.79 -11.58
C LEU A 183 -11.12 -11.97 -12.37
N ARG A 184 -10.98 -11.82 -13.69
CA ARG A 184 -10.33 -12.82 -14.54
C ARG A 184 -8.85 -12.96 -14.18
N GLY A 185 -8.14 -11.85 -13.96
CA GLY A 185 -6.73 -11.82 -13.55
C GLY A 185 -6.49 -12.49 -12.20
N LEU A 186 -7.38 -12.28 -11.24
CA LEU A 186 -7.30 -12.89 -9.90
C LEU A 186 -7.24 -14.42 -9.94
N ARG A 187 -7.88 -15.07 -10.92
CA ARG A 187 -7.92 -16.54 -11.03
C ARG A 187 -6.56 -17.19 -11.26
N THR A 188 -5.59 -16.42 -11.75
CA THR A 188 -4.23 -16.90 -12.01
C THR A 188 -3.19 -16.18 -11.15
N LEU A 189 -3.60 -15.37 -10.19
CA LEU A 189 -2.69 -14.53 -9.41
C LEU A 189 -1.62 -15.36 -8.70
N SER A 190 -1.98 -16.41 -7.98
CA SER A 190 -1.02 -17.24 -7.23
C SER A 190 0.04 -17.88 -8.13
N ILE A 191 -0.39 -18.46 -9.26
CA ILE A 191 0.54 -19.09 -10.23
C ILE A 191 1.49 -18.05 -10.83
N ARG A 192 0.97 -16.86 -11.13
CA ARG A 192 1.79 -15.76 -11.68
C ARG A 192 2.78 -15.23 -10.64
N MET A 193 2.35 -15.05 -9.38
CA MET A 193 3.25 -14.61 -8.31
C MET A 193 4.36 -15.62 -8.07
N GLU A 194 4.06 -16.91 -7.97
CA GLU A 194 5.08 -17.97 -7.87
C GLU A 194 6.10 -17.88 -9.01
N LYS A 195 5.64 -17.67 -10.24
CA LYS A 195 6.54 -17.56 -11.39
C LYS A 195 7.37 -16.28 -11.36
N HIS A 196 6.78 -15.15 -10.92
CA HIS A 196 7.49 -13.89 -10.76
C HIS A 196 8.61 -14.01 -9.73
N GLU A 197 8.37 -14.63 -8.56
CA GLU A 197 9.39 -14.87 -7.54
C GLU A 197 10.55 -15.72 -8.07
N LYS A 198 10.24 -16.84 -8.74
CA LYS A 198 11.27 -17.70 -9.35
C LYS A 198 12.10 -16.97 -10.39
N ASN A 199 11.46 -16.15 -11.23
CA ASN A 199 12.17 -15.36 -12.24
C ASN A 199 13.03 -14.27 -11.59
N ALA A 200 12.51 -13.58 -10.57
CA ALA A 200 13.25 -12.56 -9.83
C ALA A 200 14.50 -13.15 -9.16
N ALA A 201 14.35 -14.28 -8.48
CA ALA A 201 15.49 -14.97 -7.84
C ALA A 201 16.60 -15.32 -8.85
N ALA A 202 16.25 -15.85 -10.02
CA ALA A 202 17.23 -16.19 -11.05
C ALA A 202 17.95 -14.93 -11.61
N ILE A 203 17.21 -13.81 -11.76
CA ILE A 203 17.80 -12.55 -12.20
C ILE A 203 18.72 -11.97 -11.11
N VAL A 204 18.30 -12.00 -9.86
CA VAL A 204 19.08 -11.54 -8.71
C VAL A 204 20.40 -12.32 -8.62
N GLU A 205 20.35 -13.65 -8.75
CA GLU A 205 21.55 -14.49 -8.78
C GLU A 205 22.50 -14.09 -9.91
N LEU A 206 21.97 -13.92 -11.14
CA LEU A 206 22.76 -13.48 -12.29
C LEU A 206 23.42 -12.12 -12.07
N LEU A 207 22.65 -11.15 -11.56
CA LEU A 207 23.14 -9.78 -11.34
C LEU A 207 24.15 -9.71 -10.20
N SER A 208 23.93 -10.44 -9.10
CA SER A 208 24.82 -10.47 -7.93
C SER A 208 26.19 -11.08 -8.25
N ASN A 209 26.26 -11.96 -9.25
CA ASN A 209 27.51 -12.57 -9.70
C ASN A 209 28.20 -11.81 -10.86
N SER A 210 27.70 -10.63 -11.23
CA SER A 210 28.25 -9.84 -12.35
C SER A 210 29.19 -8.74 -11.87
N ASP A 211 30.43 -8.73 -12.35
CA ASP A 211 31.40 -7.67 -12.09
C ASP A 211 31.00 -6.28 -12.61
N LYS A 212 29.95 -6.22 -13.45
CA LYS A 212 29.42 -4.97 -14.02
C LYS A 212 28.37 -4.32 -13.13
N ILE A 213 27.86 -5.02 -12.12
CA ILE A 213 26.80 -4.56 -11.20
C ILE A 213 27.42 -4.24 -9.85
N LYS A 214 27.23 -3.00 -9.42
CA LYS A 214 27.76 -2.54 -8.13
C LYS A 214 26.89 -2.99 -6.97
N THR A 215 25.58 -2.92 -7.12
CA THR A 215 24.64 -3.21 -6.02
C THR A 215 23.34 -3.76 -6.62
N VAL A 216 22.77 -4.76 -5.96
CA VAL A 216 21.44 -5.30 -6.23
C VAL A 216 20.58 -5.06 -5.00
N TYR A 217 19.44 -4.39 -5.19
CA TYR A 217 18.45 -4.20 -4.13
C TYR A 217 17.36 -5.26 -4.29
N TYR A 218 17.29 -6.18 -3.34
CA TYR A 218 16.27 -7.24 -3.35
C TYR A 218 16.06 -7.80 -1.93
N PRO A 219 14.80 -7.90 -1.45
CA PRO A 219 14.49 -8.28 -0.06
C PRO A 219 14.98 -9.65 0.38
N GLY A 220 15.32 -10.54 -0.54
CA GLY A 220 15.87 -11.86 -0.25
C GLY A 220 17.38 -11.90 -0.03
N LEU A 221 18.09 -10.78 -0.16
CA LEU A 221 19.54 -10.71 0.06
C LEU A 221 19.86 -10.39 1.52
N LEU A 222 20.92 -11.04 2.06
CA LEU A 222 21.34 -10.88 3.47
C LEU A 222 21.78 -9.45 3.83
N ASN A 223 22.15 -8.66 2.85
CA ASN A 223 22.68 -7.29 3.00
C ASN A 223 21.71 -6.23 2.42
N HIS A 224 20.46 -6.57 2.30
CA HIS A 224 19.41 -5.65 1.82
C HIS A 224 18.90 -4.74 2.92
#